data_a24291d7e55b8aa04a806f728b9b06ea
#
_entry.id   a24291d7e55b8aa04a806f728b9b06ea
#
_cell.length_a   1.000
_cell.length_b   1.000
_cell.length_c   1.000
_cell.angle_alpha   90.00
_cell.angle_beta   90.00
_cell.angle_gamma   90.00
#
_symmetry.space_group_name_H-M   'P 1'
#
loop_
_entity.id
_entity.type
_entity.pdbx_description
1 polymer ?
#
loop_
_entity_poly.entity_id
_entity_poly.type
_entity_poly.pdbx_seq_one_letter_code
_entity_poly.pdbx_strand_id
1 'polypeptide(L)'
;PETFYECETRRGKVRVSSKHGKTEKKENVRVATYLAEKHEHEIDLIANPQNETSADSFNRTLGIEQEYKVNTTPTKSSIDNLIRKGAKQADDIVLFVDSGISLNDLSSALHDRVRRTNLKTVMIVIDEKDKTYTYDEITAKGFKIRQADLK
;
A
#
# COMPACT_ATOMS: atom_id res chain seq x y z
N PRO A 1 -21.68 15.28 -10.39
CA PRO A 1 -20.43 15.75 -9.81
C PRO A 1 -19.88 14.83 -8.73
N GLU A 2 -18.58 14.82 -8.58
CA GLU A 2 -17.93 14.04 -7.56
C GLU A 2 -18.16 14.64 -6.17
N THR A 3 -18.55 13.80 -5.22
CA THR A 3 -18.67 14.21 -3.83
C THR A 3 -17.81 13.29 -2.98
N PHE A 4 -17.45 13.75 -1.78
CA PHE A 4 -16.71 12.96 -0.80
C PHE A 4 -17.54 12.80 0.46
N TYR A 5 -17.43 11.64 1.10
CA TYR A 5 -17.98 11.44 2.42
C TYR A 5 -16.90 10.92 3.36
N GLU A 6 -16.99 11.31 4.62
CA GLU A 6 -16.02 10.90 5.63
C GLU A 6 -16.36 9.54 6.20
N CYS A 7 -15.32 8.71 6.38
CA CYS A 7 -15.42 7.50 7.18
C CYS A 7 -15.19 7.87 8.64
N GLU A 8 -15.80 7.11 9.55
CA GLU A 8 -15.56 7.29 10.97
C GLU A 8 -14.18 6.74 11.33
N THR A 9 -13.33 7.60 11.89
CA THR A 9 -11.98 7.22 12.36
C THR A 9 -11.73 7.86 13.71
N ARG A 10 -10.93 7.19 14.54
CA ARG A 10 -10.55 7.73 15.86
C ARG A 10 -9.47 8.79 15.75
N ARG A 11 -8.64 8.73 14.73
CA ARG A 11 -7.54 9.67 14.47
C ARG A 11 -7.41 9.84 12.98
N GLY A 12 -6.80 10.93 12.54
CA GLY A 12 -6.64 11.22 11.13
C GLY A 12 -7.99 11.41 10.44
N LYS A 13 -8.00 11.31 9.12
CA LYS A 13 -9.24 11.43 8.33
C LYS A 13 -9.18 10.52 7.11
N VAL A 14 -10.32 9.92 6.80
CA VAL A 14 -10.50 9.18 5.55
C VAL A 14 -11.76 9.69 4.87
N ARG A 15 -11.62 10.18 3.65
CA ARG A 15 -12.74 10.58 2.81
C ARG A 15 -12.80 9.69 1.59
N VAL A 16 -14.00 9.33 1.18
CA VAL A 16 -14.20 8.43 0.03
C VAL A 16 -14.96 9.19 -1.05
N SER A 17 -14.40 9.20 -2.26
CA SER A 17 -15.07 9.76 -3.43
C SER A 17 -16.28 8.90 -3.78
N SER A 18 -17.39 9.58 -4.15
CA SER A 18 -18.57 8.89 -4.67
C SER A 18 -18.27 8.08 -5.93
N LYS A 19 -17.15 8.34 -6.59
CA LYS A 19 -16.69 7.63 -7.78
C LYS A 19 -15.62 6.60 -7.53
N HIS A 20 -15.30 6.33 -6.25
CA HIS A 20 -14.37 5.26 -5.90
C HIS A 20 -15.02 3.90 -6.17
N GLY A 21 -14.24 2.95 -6.73
CA GLY A 21 -14.77 1.65 -7.14
C GLY A 21 -15.38 0.86 -6.00
N LYS A 22 -16.52 0.22 -6.26
CA LYS A 22 -17.28 -0.50 -5.22
C LYS A 22 -16.62 -1.79 -4.76
N THR A 23 -15.98 -2.51 -5.68
CA THR A 23 -15.37 -3.82 -5.38
C THR A 23 -14.16 -3.72 -4.46
N GLU A 24 -13.41 -2.65 -4.57
CA GLU A 24 -12.18 -2.44 -3.78
C GLU A 24 -12.39 -1.57 -2.56
N LYS A 25 -13.58 -0.97 -2.44
CA LYS A 25 -13.83 0.05 -1.41
C LYS A 25 -13.61 -0.46 0.01
N LYS A 26 -14.12 -1.63 0.33
CA LYS A 26 -14.01 -2.20 1.69
C LYS A 26 -12.54 -2.40 2.08
N GLU A 27 -11.75 -2.95 1.17
CA GLU A 27 -10.33 -3.19 1.39
C GLU A 27 -9.57 -1.88 1.49
N ASN A 28 -9.85 -0.94 0.59
CA ASN A 28 -9.18 0.36 0.58
C ASN A 28 -9.52 1.19 1.81
N VAL A 29 -10.76 1.13 2.29
CA VAL A 29 -11.16 1.79 3.54
C VAL A 29 -10.39 1.21 4.72
N ARG A 30 -10.20 -0.11 4.75
CA ARG A 30 -9.41 -0.76 5.81
C ARG A 30 -7.97 -0.24 5.83
N VAL A 31 -7.33 -0.19 4.68
CA VAL A 31 -5.94 0.30 4.59
C VAL A 31 -5.85 1.77 4.98
N ALA A 32 -6.72 2.60 4.41
CA ALA A 32 -6.72 4.04 4.71
C ALA A 32 -7.00 4.32 6.18
N THR A 33 -7.94 3.58 6.78
CA THR A 33 -8.27 3.74 8.21
C THR A 33 -7.07 3.38 9.09
N TYR A 34 -6.35 2.31 8.74
CA TYR A 34 -5.12 1.96 9.45
C TYR A 34 -4.11 3.11 9.43
N LEU A 35 -3.86 3.67 8.25
CA LEU A 35 -2.90 4.77 8.11
C LEU A 35 -3.36 6.01 8.86
N ALA A 36 -4.64 6.32 8.77
CA ALA A 36 -5.21 7.48 9.48
C ALA A 36 -5.05 7.32 10.99
N GLU A 37 -5.42 6.16 11.53
CA GLU A 37 -5.43 5.96 12.97
C GLU A 37 -4.03 5.78 13.56
N LYS A 38 -3.14 5.10 12.85
CA LYS A 38 -1.79 4.88 13.37
C LYS A 38 -0.87 6.08 13.16
N HIS A 39 -0.94 6.70 12.00
CA HIS A 39 -0.01 7.77 11.61
C HIS A 39 -0.62 9.16 11.56
N GLU A 40 -1.90 9.28 11.91
CA GLU A 40 -2.66 10.53 11.84
C GLU A 40 -2.70 11.12 10.42
N HIS A 41 -2.71 10.25 9.42
CA HIS A 41 -2.80 10.70 8.03
C HIS A 41 -4.22 11.14 7.66
N GLU A 42 -4.30 12.08 6.71
CA GLU A 42 -5.54 12.50 6.09
C GLU A 42 -5.52 11.99 4.65
N ILE A 43 -6.47 11.11 4.32
CA ILE A 43 -6.43 10.35 3.07
C ILE A 43 -7.76 10.50 2.33
N ASP A 44 -7.66 10.70 1.01
CA ASP A 44 -8.79 10.64 0.10
C ASP A 44 -8.69 9.36 -0.72
N LEU A 45 -9.74 8.53 -0.66
CA LEU A 45 -9.90 7.45 -1.61
C LEU A 45 -10.53 8.06 -2.84
N ILE A 46 -9.74 8.12 -3.91
CA ILE A 46 -10.06 8.93 -5.08
C ILE A 46 -10.86 8.17 -6.11
N ALA A 47 -11.41 8.88 -7.07
CA ALA A 47 -12.14 8.28 -8.16
C ALA A 47 -11.27 7.21 -8.83
N ASN A 48 -11.89 6.06 -9.07
CA ASN A 48 -11.23 4.94 -9.74
C ASN A 48 -11.82 4.85 -11.14
N PRO A 49 -11.29 5.60 -12.12
CA PRO A 49 -11.72 5.44 -13.49
C PRO A 49 -11.40 4.02 -13.94
N GLN A 50 -12.14 3.49 -14.91
CA GLN A 50 -11.94 2.13 -15.41
C GLN A 50 -10.59 1.92 -16.08
N ASN A 51 -9.62 2.69 -15.71
CA ASN A 51 -8.28 2.75 -16.20
C ASN A 51 -7.36 2.19 -15.11
N GLU A 52 -6.76 1.04 -15.37
CA GLU A 52 -5.91 0.33 -14.41
C GLU A 52 -4.63 1.07 -14.01
N THR A 53 -4.41 2.28 -14.53
CA THR A 53 -3.22 3.07 -14.23
C THR A 53 -3.42 4.10 -13.14
N SER A 54 -4.60 4.14 -12.50
CA SER A 54 -4.88 5.10 -11.44
C SER A 54 -4.59 4.53 -10.07
N ALA A 55 -4.03 5.37 -9.19
CA ALA A 55 -3.85 5.02 -7.79
C ALA A 55 -5.19 4.97 -7.04
N ASP A 56 -5.25 4.21 -5.95
CA ASP A 56 -6.43 4.10 -5.10
C ASP A 56 -6.68 5.34 -4.26
N SER A 57 -5.62 6.04 -3.89
CA SER A 57 -5.70 7.07 -2.85
C SER A 57 -4.75 8.23 -3.11
N PHE A 58 -5.12 9.37 -2.53
CA PHE A 58 -4.22 10.50 -2.34
C PHE A 58 -4.06 10.74 -0.84
N ASN A 59 -2.83 10.63 -0.36
CA ASN A 59 -2.49 10.90 1.03
C ASN A 59 -2.16 12.39 1.15
N ARG A 60 -3.08 13.17 1.72
CA ARG A 60 -2.92 14.63 1.83
C ARG A 60 -1.81 15.02 2.78
N THR A 61 -1.58 14.21 3.80
CA THR A 61 -0.52 14.48 4.78
C THR A 61 0.86 14.35 4.14
N LEU A 62 1.07 13.32 3.33
CA LEU A 62 2.35 13.06 2.66
C LEU A 62 2.45 13.76 1.31
N GLY A 63 1.33 14.18 0.73
CA GLY A 63 1.31 14.82 -0.59
C GLY A 63 1.59 13.87 -1.74
N ILE A 64 1.24 12.59 -1.61
CA ILE A 64 1.50 11.57 -2.62
C ILE A 64 0.26 10.72 -2.89
N GLU A 65 0.18 10.21 -4.11
CA GLU A 65 -0.75 9.13 -4.42
C GLU A 65 -0.18 7.82 -3.92
N GLN A 66 -1.04 6.91 -3.46
CA GLN A 66 -0.64 5.60 -3.00
C GLN A 66 -1.56 4.54 -3.58
N GLU A 67 -0.94 3.45 -4.04
CA GLU A 67 -1.67 2.26 -4.44
C GLU A 67 -1.70 1.29 -3.26
N TYR A 68 -2.86 0.71 -2.99
CA TYR A 68 -3.04 -0.24 -1.89
C TYR A 68 -3.10 -1.66 -2.45
N LYS A 69 -2.35 -2.56 -1.84
CA LYS A 69 -2.38 -3.98 -2.17
C LYS A 69 -2.47 -4.79 -0.88
N VAL A 70 -3.28 -5.85 -0.92
CA VAL A 70 -3.42 -6.78 0.21
C VAL A 70 -3.00 -8.17 -0.27
N ASN A 71 -2.02 -8.74 0.40
CA ASN A 71 -1.49 -10.06 0.10
C ASN A 71 -2.14 -11.10 1.00
N THR A 72 -2.80 -12.09 0.39
CA THR A 72 -3.46 -13.17 1.11
C THR A 72 -2.90 -14.55 0.79
N THR A 73 -1.98 -14.63 -0.17
CA THR A 73 -1.34 -15.89 -0.58
C THR A 73 0.13 -15.88 -0.19
N PRO A 74 0.62 -16.86 0.59
CA PRO A 74 1.98 -16.81 1.16
C PRO A 74 3.06 -17.31 0.18
N THR A 75 3.09 -16.75 -1.03
CA THR A 75 4.05 -17.15 -2.05
C THR A 75 4.78 -15.94 -2.60
N LYS A 76 6.02 -16.13 -3.04
CA LYS A 76 6.80 -15.08 -3.70
C LYS A 76 6.10 -14.58 -4.96
N SER A 77 5.48 -15.48 -5.73
CA SER A 77 4.80 -15.08 -6.96
C SER A 77 3.61 -14.17 -6.70
N SER A 78 2.88 -14.35 -5.60
CA SER A 78 1.78 -13.46 -5.25
C SER A 78 2.26 -12.06 -4.91
N ILE A 79 3.36 -11.95 -4.18
CA ILE A 79 4.00 -10.66 -3.88
C ILE A 79 4.49 -10.01 -5.18
N ASP A 80 5.19 -10.78 -6.03
CA ASP A 80 5.67 -10.30 -7.32
C ASP A 80 4.54 -9.69 -8.16
N ASN A 81 3.43 -10.40 -8.28
CA ASN A 81 2.27 -9.95 -9.06
C ASN A 81 1.67 -8.65 -8.50
N LEU A 82 1.50 -8.57 -7.18
CA LEU A 82 0.92 -7.38 -6.55
C LEU A 82 1.81 -6.16 -6.77
N ILE A 83 3.10 -6.30 -6.58
CA ILE A 83 4.04 -5.19 -6.76
C ILE A 83 4.15 -4.80 -8.23
N ARG A 84 4.20 -5.78 -9.13
CA ARG A 84 4.25 -5.52 -10.58
C ARG A 84 3.04 -4.70 -11.04
N LYS A 85 1.85 -5.08 -10.58
CA LYS A 85 0.62 -4.36 -10.93
C LYS A 85 0.57 -2.98 -10.26
N GLY A 86 0.90 -2.93 -8.98
CA GLY A 86 0.87 -1.68 -8.22
C GLY A 86 1.83 -0.65 -8.75
N ALA A 87 3.01 -1.06 -9.22
CA ALA A 87 4.00 -0.15 -9.79
C ALA A 87 3.52 0.57 -11.06
N LYS A 88 2.52 0.04 -11.74
CA LYS A 88 1.89 0.70 -12.88
C LYS A 88 0.87 1.75 -12.46
N GLN A 89 0.44 1.72 -11.20
CA GLN A 89 -0.65 2.54 -10.69
C GLN A 89 -0.16 3.72 -9.85
N ALA A 90 0.98 3.55 -9.16
CA ALA A 90 1.56 4.61 -8.34
C ALA A 90 3.05 4.37 -8.14
N ASP A 91 3.76 5.42 -7.72
CA ASP A 91 5.18 5.33 -7.34
C ASP A 91 5.36 4.86 -5.90
N ASP A 92 4.30 4.90 -5.12
CA ASP A 92 4.31 4.55 -3.69
C ASP A 92 3.20 3.53 -3.42
N ILE A 93 3.58 2.40 -2.86
CA ILE A 93 2.66 1.29 -2.56
C ILE A 93 2.57 1.08 -1.05
N VAL A 94 1.35 0.82 -0.58
CA VAL A 94 1.12 0.26 0.76
C VAL A 94 0.72 -1.20 0.57
N LEU A 95 1.53 -2.11 1.09
CA LEU A 95 1.29 -3.54 0.98
C LEU A 95 0.96 -4.13 2.35
N PHE A 96 -0.30 -4.55 2.50
CA PHE A 96 -0.74 -5.31 3.66
C PHE A 96 -0.42 -6.78 3.42
N VAL A 97 0.31 -7.39 4.33
CA VAL A 97 0.71 -8.79 4.22
C VAL A 97 -0.06 -9.60 5.26
N ASP A 98 -1.16 -10.20 4.82
CA ASP A 98 -2.06 -10.98 5.68
C ASP A 98 -1.84 -12.49 5.54
N SER A 99 -0.94 -12.91 4.65
CA SER A 99 -0.83 -14.31 4.23
C SER A 99 -0.01 -15.19 5.16
N GLY A 100 0.78 -14.59 6.05
CA GLY A 100 1.74 -15.35 6.85
C GLY A 100 2.99 -15.76 6.06
N ILE A 101 3.24 -15.16 4.90
CA ILE A 101 4.49 -15.41 4.15
C ILE A 101 5.69 -15.12 5.05
N SER A 102 6.75 -15.90 4.93
CA SER A 102 7.95 -15.67 5.71
C SER A 102 8.62 -14.34 5.32
N LEU A 103 9.29 -13.70 6.28
CA LEU A 103 10.00 -12.45 5.99
C LEU A 103 11.11 -12.66 4.97
N ASN A 104 11.73 -13.84 4.94
CA ASN A 104 12.75 -14.14 3.93
C ASN A 104 12.16 -14.18 2.51
N ASP A 105 11.03 -14.84 2.34
CA ASP A 105 10.37 -14.92 1.04
C ASP A 105 9.82 -13.56 0.62
N LEU A 106 9.25 -12.82 1.55
CA LEU A 106 8.77 -11.46 1.27
C LEU A 106 9.91 -10.56 0.83
N SER A 107 11.03 -10.58 1.56
CA SER A 107 12.21 -9.77 1.23
C SER A 107 12.77 -10.11 -0.14
N SER A 108 12.87 -11.41 -0.43
CA SER A 108 13.38 -11.91 -1.72
C SER A 108 12.48 -11.46 -2.88
N ALA A 109 11.18 -11.63 -2.73
CA ALA A 109 10.22 -11.25 -3.77
C ALA A 109 10.24 -9.74 -4.04
N LEU A 110 10.28 -8.93 -2.98
CA LEU A 110 10.38 -7.48 -3.11
C LEU A 110 11.68 -7.06 -3.82
N HIS A 111 12.81 -7.60 -3.36
CA HIS A 111 14.12 -7.30 -3.95
C HIS A 111 14.12 -7.59 -5.44
N ASP A 112 13.62 -8.76 -5.83
CA ASP A 112 13.63 -9.19 -7.23
C ASP A 112 12.70 -8.35 -8.11
N ARG A 113 11.52 -7.98 -7.60
CA ARG A 113 10.56 -7.24 -8.44
C ARG A 113 10.83 -5.74 -8.45
N VAL A 114 11.06 -5.12 -7.30
CA VAL A 114 11.15 -3.66 -7.18
C VAL A 114 12.27 -3.10 -8.06
N ARG A 115 13.39 -3.80 -8.18
CA ARG A 115 14.51 -3.35 -9.04
C ARG A 115 14.15 -3.20 -10.50
N ARG A 116 13.02 -3.78 -10.93
CA ARG A 116 12.51 -3.70 -12.31
C ARG A 116 11.33 -2.75 -12.44
N THR A 117 11.18 -1.83 -11.49
CA THR A 117 10.10 -0.86 -11.45
C THR A 117 10.65 0.54 -11.23
N ASN A 118 9.77 1.54 -11.33
CA ASN A 118 10.09 2.92 -10.97
C ASN A 118 9.53 3.31 -9.59
N LEU A 119 9.26 2.32 -8.74
CA LEU A 119 8.73 2.58 -7.41
C LEU A 119 9.70 3.43 -6.58
N LYS A 120 9.14 4.34 -5.80
CA LYS A 120 9.90 5.14 -4.83
C LYS A 120 9.91 4.49 -3.47
N THR A 121 8.75 4.02 -3.01
CA THR A 121 8.62 3.41 -1.68
C THR A 121 7.64 2.25 -1.70
N VAL A 122 7.83 1.33 -0.75
CA VAL A 122 6.85 0.31 -0.41
C VAL A 122 6.73 0.30 1.11
N MET A 123 5.53 0.60 1.62
CA MET A 123 5.23 0.44 3.04
C MET A 123 4.74 -0.99 3.25
N ILE A 124 5.42 -1.74 4.09
CA ILE A 124 5.03 -3.09 4.47
C ILE A 124 4.26 -3.01 5.78
N VAL A 125 3.06 -3.61 5.81
CA VAL A 125 2.22 -3.65 7.01
C VAL A 125 1.92 -5.11 7.33
N ILE A 126 2.32 -5.55 8.52
CA ILE A 126 2.10 -6.92 9.02
C ILE A 126 1.63 -6.81 10.47
N ASP A 127 0.46 -7.37 10.77
CA ASP A 127 -0.09 -7.40 12.13
C ASP A 127 -0.08 -6.02 12.79
N GLU A 128 -0.56 -5.02 12.07
CA GLU A 128 -0.69 -3.63 12.56
C GLU A 128 0.65 -2.99 12.93
N LYS A 129 1.73 -3.49 12.37
CA LYS A 129 3.07 -2.90 12.45
C LYS A 129 3.57 -2.62 11.06
N ASP A 130 4.34 -1.57 10.89
CA ASP A 130 4.77 -1.19 9.56
C ASP A 130 6.18 -0.62 9.50
N LYS A 131 6.69 -0.59 8.30
CA LYS A 131 7.89 0.15 7.93
C LYS A 131 7.83 0.50 6.45
N THR A 132 8.24 1.70 6.13
CA THR A 132 8.36 2.15 4.74
C THR A 132 9.81 1.97 4.29
N TYR A 133 9.98 1.25 3.18
CA TYR A 133 11.29 1.02 2.57
C TYR A 133 11.38 1.80 1.26
N THR A 134 12.51 2.43 1.02
CA THR A 134 12.77 3.12 -0.24
C THR A 134 13.23 2.14 -1.32
N TYR A 135 13.15 2.57 -2.58
CA TYR A 135 13.70 1.82 -3.70
C TYR A 135 15.16 1.40 -3.43
N ASP A 136 15.99 2.34 -2.98
CA ASP A 136 17.41 2.06 -2.75
C ASP A 136 17.61 1.02 -1.65
N GLU A 137 16.81 1.08 -0.59
CA GLU A 137 16.89 0.08 0.48
C GLU A 137 16.50 -1.31 -0.02
N ILE A 138 15.39 -1.40 -0.76
CA ILE A 138 14.88 -2.69 -1.23
C ILE A 138 15.82 -3.34 -2.25
N THR A 139 16.45 -2.54 -3.11
CA THR A 139 17.30 -3.04 -4.17
C THR A 139 18.75 -3.22 -3.74
N ALA A 140 19.09 -2.81 -2.52
CA ALA A 140 20.44 -2.98 -1.99
C ALA A 140 20.79 -4.47 -1.82
N LYS A 141 22.05 -4.81 -2.01
CA LYS A 141 22.52 -6.18 -1.79
C LYS A 141 22.27 -6.58 -0.34
N GLY A 142 21.67 -7.74 -0.14
CA GLY A 142 21.41 -8.26 1.20
C GLY A 142 20.19 -7.66 1.87
N PHE A 143 19.29 -7.03 1.12
CA PHE A 143 18.05 -6.50 1.68
C PHE A 143 17.29 -7.57 2.45
N LYS A 144 16.89 -7.24 3.67
CA LYS A 144 16.06 -8.10 4.53
C LYS A 144 15.12 -7.27 5.39
N ILE A 145 13.87 -7.69 5.43
CA ILE A 145 12.89 -7.18 6.38
C ILE A 145 13.08 -7.96 7.68
N ARG A 146 13.28 -7.24 8.78
CA ARG A 146 13.43 -7.83 10.10
C ARG A 146 12.21 -7.50 10.93
N GLN A 147 11.74 -8.47 11.70
CA GLN A 147 10.57 -8.28 12.57
C GLN A 147 10.76 -7.08 13.49
N ALA A 148 11.95 -6.91 14.04
CA ALA A 148 12.23 -5.81 14.97
C ALA A 148 12.12 -4.42 14.35
N ASP A 149 12.21 -4.31 13.02
CA ASP A 149 12.12 -3.03 12.30
C ASP A 149 10.67 -2.61 12.06
N LEU A 150 9.72 -3.52 12.19
CA LEU A 150 8.29 -3.23 12.04
C LEU A 150 7.76 -2.71 13.38
N LYS A 151 7.18 -1.54 13.33
CA LYS A 151 6.72 -0.87 14.56
C LYS A 151 5.23 -0.57 14.59
#